data_34154a8f46bf93ba2d445042d59f89d9
#
_entry.id   34154a8f46bf93ba2d445042d59f89d9
#
_cell.length_a   1.000
_cell.length_b   1.000
_cell.length_c   1.000
_cell.angle_alpha   90.00
_cell.angle_beta   90.00
_cell.angle_gamma   90.00
#
_symmetry.space_group_name_H-M   'P 1'
#
loop_
_entity.id
_entity.type
_entity.pdbx_description
1 polymer ?
#
loop_
_entity_poly.entity_id
_entity_poly.type
_entity_poly.pdbx_seq_one_letter_code
_entity_poly.pdbx_strand_id
1 'polypeptide(L)'
;PEISEADLAEMVERRRASGSRASHDLAFELTQPHIASPDVHVDEDNQQIIMYYHGLEGPGFQHSRVANSSDGINFVAGRENIGRTYIRAFKHEQKTYALAMPGQFYRSEDGFTNFEEGPRLFVPNMRHSAVIVRDNYLYVFWTRVGDAPESIMLSTIDLRPDWTKWQESEETIVLRPERDWEGANAPVEPSVRSTAYGYVKQLRDPTLYVEDGVVYMLYAVAGESGIALARVDF
;
A
#
# COMPACT_ATOMS: atom_id res chain seq x y z
N PRO A 1 18.48 -12.90 6.10
CA PRO A 1 19.61 -13.28 5.24
C PRO A 1 20.86 -12.56 5.73
N GLU A 2 21.95 -13.32 5.82
CA GLU A 2 23.23 -12.76 6.21
C GLU A 2 23.80 -11.91 5.06
N ILE A 3 24.24 -10.71 5.38
CA ILE A 3 24.93 -9.81 4.45
C ILE A 3 26.24 -9.36 5.12
N SER A 4 27.32 -9.20 4.33
CA SER A 4 28.54 -8.67 4.89
C SER A 4 28.42 -7.19 5.25
N GLU A 5 29.18 -6.71 6.24
CA GLU A 5 29.19 -5.28 6.62
C GLU A 5 29.55 -4.38 5.44
N ALA A 6 30.46 -4.82 4.56
CA ALA A 6 30.88 -4.08 3.39
C ALA A 6 29.76 -3.95 2.35
N ASP A 7 29.05 -5.04 2.05
CA ASP A 7 27.92 -5.02 1.11
C ASP A 7 26.74 -4.20 1.67
N LEU A 8 26.47 -4.29 2.97
CA LEU A 8 25.45 -3.47 3.61
C LEU A 8 25.80 -1.98 3.53
N ALA A 9 27.04 -1.62 3.80
CA ALA A 9 27.51 -0.23 3.69
C ALA A 9 27.34 0.31 2.24
N GLU A 10 27.68 -0.50 1.24
CA GLU A 10 27.48 -0.14 -0.17
C GLU A 10 25.99 0.04 -0.51
N MET A 11 25.11 -0.85 -0.02
CA MET A 11 23.66 -0.72 -0.21
C MET A 11 23.12 0.55 0.44
N VAL A 12 23.56 0.88 1.65
CA VAL A 12 23.19 2.11 2.36
C VAL A 12 23.59 3.35 1.55
N GLU A 13 24.82 3.38 1.05
CA GLU A 13 25.32 4.51 0.24
C GLU A 13 24.55 4.65 -1.08
N ARG A 14 24.27 3.55 -1.79
CA ARG A 14 23.44 3.58 -3.01
C ARG A 14 22.05 4.13 -2.71
N ARG A 15 21.45 3.74 -1.58
CA ARG A 15 20.13 4.20 -1.19
C ARG A 15 20.11 5.69 -0.86
N ARG A 16 21.14 6.18 -0.18
CA ARG A 16 21.34 7.62 0.08
C ARG A 16 21.52 8.41 -1.20
N ALA A 17 22.37 7.91 -2.10
CA ALA A 17 22.65 8.55 -3.39
C ALA A 17 21.42 8.64 -4.31
N SER A 18 20.44 7.73 -4.15
CA SER A 18 19.18 7.76 -4.91
C SER A 18 18.19 8.85 -4.45
N GLY A 19 18.59 9.72 -3.54
CA GLY A 19 17.74 10.80 -3.00
C GLY A 19 16.69 10.34 -2.00
N SER A 20 16.72 9.06 -1.61
CA SER A 20 15.92 8.56 -0.51
C SER A 20 16.45 9.21 0.77
N ARG A 21 15.75 10.23 1.26
CA ARG A 21 15.94 10.73 2.63
C ARG A 21 15.38 9.66 3.56
N ALA A 22 16.17 8.63 3.75
CA ALA A 22 15.78 7.50 4.56
C ALA A 22 15.79 7.85 6.04
N SER A 23 15.02 7.07 6.79
CA SER A 23 14.93 7.05 8.23
C SER A 23 16.29 7.08 8.95
N HIS A 24 16.22 7.21 10.26
CA HIS A 24 17.39 7.33 11.14
C HIS A 24 18.37 6.15 11.04
N ASP A 25 17.88 4.94 10.69
CA ASP A 25 18.73 3.76 10.55
C ASP A 25 18.38 2.95 9.28
N LEU A 26 18.97 3.35 8.18
CA LEU A 26 18.77 2.70 6.89
C LEU A 26 19.31 1.27 6.86
N ALA A 27 20.39 0.99 7.60
CA ALA A 27 20.94 -0.36 7.70
C ALA A 27 19.93 -1.30 8.38
N PHE A 28 19.30 -0.83 9.46
CA PHE A 28 18.22 -1.56 10.14
C PHE A 28 17.05 -1.84 9.19
N GLU A 29 16.54 -0.83 8.48
CA GLU A 29 15.44 -0.99 7.53
C GLU A 29 15.74 -2.00 6.41
N LEU A 30 16.99 -2.02 5.93
CA LEU A 30 17.42 -2.93 4.87
C LEU A 30 17.57 -4.38 5.32
N THR A 31 17.73 -4.63 6.61
CA THR A 31 18.11 -5.96 7.12
C THR A 31 17.15 -6.55 8.14
N GLN A 32 16.33 -5.71 8.81
CA GLN A 32 15.42 -6.18 9.85
C GLN A 32 14.27 -7.02 9.25
N PRO A 33 14.15 -8.30 9.61
CA PRO A 33 13.00 -9.11 9.21
C PRO A 33 11.69 -8.49 9.69
N HIS A 34 10.74 -8.34 8.78
CA HIS A 34 9.42 -7.78 9.10
C HIS A 34 8.35 -8.32 8.16
N ILE A 35 7.11 -8.21 8.61
CA ILE A 35 5.88 -8.35 7.82
C ILE A 35 5.13 -7.03 7.94
N ALA A 36 4.62 -6.52 6.83
CA ALA A 36 3.97 -5.21 6.81
C ALA A 36 2.82 -5.13 5.79
N SER A 37 2.02 -4.07 5.95
CA SER A 37 0.95 -3.63 5.06
C SER A 37 -0.06 -4.73 4.72
N PRO A 38 -0.68 -5.37 5.71
CA PRO A 38 -1.68 -6.40 5.47
C PRO A 38 -2.88 -5.82 4.70
N ASP A 39 -3.41 -6.61 3.79
CA ASP A 39 -4.68 -6.40 3.11
C ASP A 39 -5.52 -7.66 3.33
N VAL A 40 -6.59 -7.54 4.12
CA VAL A 40 -7.32 -8.68 4.67
C VAL A 40 -8.72 -8.74 4.08
N HIS A 41 -9.09 -9.91 3.56
CA HIS A 41 -10.38 -10.19 2.96
C HIS A 41 -11.05 -11.38 3.63
N VAL A 42 -12.34 -11.27 3.86
CA VAL A 42 -13.18 -12.40 4.31
C VAL A 42 -13.76 -13.07 3.06
N ASP A 43 -13.50 -14.35 2.92
CA ASP A 43 -14.07 -15.20 1.87
C ASP A 43 -15.18 -16.07 2.51
N GLU A 44 -16.40 -15.54 2.53
CA GLU A 44 -17.55 -16.17 3.14
C GLU A 44 -17.91 -17.51 2.46
N ASP A 45 -17.73 -17.60 1.14
CA ASP A 45 -18.06 -18.80 0.38
C ASP A 45 -17.20 -20.00 0.78
N ASN A 46 -15.92 -19.76 1.04
CA ASN A 46 -14.95 -20.78 1.45
C ASN A 46 -14.67 -20.78 2.96
N GLN A 47 -15.34 -19.92 3.73
CA GLN A 47 -15.17 -19.79 5.19
C GLN A 47 -13.70 -19.61 5.59
N GLN A 48 -13.00 -18.67 4.94
CA GLN A 48 -11.60 -18.38 5.20
C GLN A 48 -11.32 -16.88 5.20
N ILE A 49 -10.21 -16.52 5.79
CA ILE A 49 -9.66 -15.18 5.77
C ILE A 49 -8.39 -15.22 4.93
N ILE A 50 -8.32 -14.33 3.95
CA ILE A 50 -7.18 -14.19 3.05
C ILE A 50 -6.42 -12.93 3.44
N MET A 51 -5.12 -13.01 3.57
CA MET A 51 -4.26 -11.88 3.89
C MET A 51 -3.14 -11.77 2.85
N TYR A 52 -3.13 -10.66 2.14
CA TYR A 52 -1.98 -10.25 1.33
C TYR A 52 -1.08 -9.38 2.20
N TYR A 53 0.22 -9.60 2.15
CA TYR A 53 1.19 -8.87 2.96
C TYR A 53 2.54 -8.85 2.24
N HIS A 54 3.44 -7.96 2.65
CA HIS A 54 4.82 -8.05 2.17
C HIS A 54 5.79 -8.22 3.33
N GLY A 55 6.98 -8.70 3.01
CA GLY A 55 8.04 -8.89 3.98
C GLY A 55 9.41 -8.86 3.33
N LEU A 56 10.43 -8.83 4.17
CA LEU A 56 11.81 -8.84 3.73
C LEU A 56 12.24 -10.26 3.34
N GLU A 57 12.55 -10.45 2.06
CA GLU A 57 13.05 -11.72 1.50
C GLU A 57 14.58 -11.78 1.46
N GLY A 58 15.22 -10.62 1.42
CA GLY A 58 16.66 -10.43 1.43
C GLY A 58 17.00 -8.99 1.80
N PRO A 59 18.27 -8.63 2.04
CA PRO A 59 18.66 -7.27 2.40
C PRO A 59 18.13 -6.25 1.39
N GLY A 60 17.24 -5.35 1.85
CA GLY A 60 16.60 -4.34 1.03
C GLY A 60 15.63 -4.86 -0.04
N PHE A 61 15.32 -6.14 -0.02
CA PHE A 61 14.52 -6.81 -1.03
C PHE A 61 13.22 -7.33 -0.43
N GLN A 62 12.11 -6.70 -0.78
CA GLN A 62 10.80 -7.00 -0.24
C GLN A 62 9.86 -7.49 -1.35
N HIS A 63 9.04 -8.50 -1.04
CA HIS A 63 8.01 -9.03 -1.91
C HIS A 63 6.72 -9.28 -1.16
N SER A 64 5.64 -9.38 -1.92
CA SER A 64 4.33 -9.74 -1.39
C SER A 64 4.07 -11.23 -1.48
N ARG A 65 3.33 -11.71 -0.50
CA ARG A 65 2.83 -13.08 -0.38
C ARG A 65 1.36 -13.06 0.00
N VAL A 66 0.71 -14.19 -0.13
CA VAL A 66 -0.63 -14.42 0.37
C VAL A 66 -0.60 -15.50 1.44
N ALA A 67 -1.42 -15.33 2.47
CA ALA A 67 -1.69 -16.33 3.49
C ALA A 67 -3.20 -16.50 3.67
N ASN A 68 -3.63 -17.67 4.11
CA ASN A 68 -5.03 -17.91 4.46
C ASN A 68 -5.15 -18.50 5.86
N SER A 69 -6.32 -18.30 6.45
CA SER A 69 -6.67 -18.78 7.79
C SER A 69 -8.15 -19.16 7.85
N SER A 70 -8.47 -20.19 8.60
CA SER A 70 -9.86 -20.56 8.90
C SER A 70 -10.38 -19.97 10.21
N ASP A 71 -9.52 -19.36 11.03
CA ASP A 71 -9.85 -18.86 12.37
C ASP A 71 -9.45 -17.37 12.58
N GLY A 72 -8.77 -16.75 11.61
CA GLY A 72 -8.27 -15.37 11.67
C GLY A 72 -7.07 -15.16 12.59
N ILE A 73 -6.54 -16.22 13.16
CA ILE A 73 -5.41 -16.19 14.11
C ILE A 73 -4.21 -16.95 13.53
N ASN A 74 -4.46 -18.17 13.05
CA ASN A 74 -3.43 -19.06 12.52
C ASN A 74 -3.43 -18.99 11.00
N PHE A 75 -2.44 -18.30 10.43
CA PHE A 75 -2.29 -18.14 8.99
C PHE A 75 -1.27 -19.10 8.41
N VAL A 76 -1.61 -19.67 7.25
CA VAL A 76 -0.71 -20.50 6.44
C VAL A 76 -0.27 -19.68 5.23
N ALA A 77 1.01 -19.36 5.15
CA ALA A 77 1.58 -18.59 4.07
C ALA A 77 1.81 -19.41 2.80
N GLY A 78 1.41 -18.88 1.66
CA GLY A 78 1.79 -19.38 0.34
C GLY A 78 3.30 -19.24 0.09
N ARG A 79 3.82 -20.04 -0.82
CA ARG A 79 5.27 -20.06 -1.14
C ARG A 79 5.62 -19.08 -2.25
N GLU A 80 4.66 -18.71 -3.08
CA GLU A 80 4.90 -17.84 -4.24
C GLU A 80 5.10 -16.38 -3.82
N ASN A 81 6.04 -15.74 -4.49
CA ASN A 81 6.11 -14.30 -4.56
C ASN A 81 5.04 -13.84 -5.56
N ILE A 82 4.07 -13.09 -5.09
CA ILE A 82 2.92 -12.65 -5.89
C ILE A 82 3.07 -11.24 -6.46
N GLY A 83 4.16 -10.55 -6.16
CA GLY A 83 4.42 -9.23 -6.71
C GLY A 83 5.15 -8.27 -5.79
N ARG A 84 5.09 -6.98 -6.14
CA ARG A 84 5.69 -5.87 -5.41
C ARG A 84 4.99 -5.62 -4.08
N THR A 85 5.57 -4.77 -3.26
CA THR A 85 5.09 -4.40 -1.93
C THR A 85 3.77 -3.62 -1.95
N TYR A 86 3.08 -3.58 -0.81
CA TYR A 86 1.83 -2.84 -0.62
C TYR A 86 0.72 -3.25 -1.57
N ILE A 87 0.46 -4.56 -1.69
CA ILE A 87 -0.65 -5.09 -2.48
C ILE A 87 -1.99 -4.70 -1.84
N ARG A 88 -2.92 -4.31 -2.71
CA ARG A 88 -4.35 -4.15 -2.42
C ARG A 88 -5.12 -4.95 -3.45
N ALA A 89 -5.76 -6.02 -2.99
CA ALA A 89 -6.48 -6.94 -3.84
C ALA A 89 -7.95 -6.53 -4.02
N PHE A 90 -8.53 -6.86 -5.16
CA PHE A 90 -9.95 -6.68 -5.43
C PHE A 90 -10.44 -7.72 -6.44
N LYS A 91 -11.74 -8.01 -6.39
CA LYS A 91 -12.39 -8.91 -7.33
C LYS A 91 -13.02 -8.12 -8.48
N HIS A 92 -12.83 -8.61 -9.70
CA HIS A 92 -13.52 -8.13 -10.90
C HIS A 92 -13.64 -9.29 -11.90
N GLU A 93 -14.83 -9.50 -12.49
CA GLU A 93 -15.12 -10.56 -13.47
C GLU A 93 -14.59 -11.96 -13.06
N GLN A 94 -14.86 -12.36 -11.83
CA GLN A 94 -14.44 -13.65 -11.23
C GLN A 94 -12.93 -13.84 -11.06
N LYS A 95 -12.13 -12.84 -11.37
CA LYS A 95 -10.66 -12.85 -11.16
C LYS A 95 -10.28 -11.99 -9.96
N THR A 96 -9.12 -12.27 -9.41
CA THR A 96 -8.47 -11.40 -8.44
C THR A 96 -7.46 -10.52 -9.13
N TYR A 97 -7.63 -9.23 -8.96
CA TYR A 97 -6.65 -8.22 -9.34
C TYR A 97 -5.94 -7.68 -8.10
N ALA A 98 -4.77 -7.15 -8.28
CA ALA A 98 -4.02 -6.53 -7.21
C ALA A 98 -3.28 -5.30 -7.72
N LEU A 99 -3.32 -4.21 -6.94
CA LEU A 99 -2.55 -3.00 -7.14
C LEU A 99 -1.41 -2.98 -6.12
N ALA A 100 -0.18 -2.93 -6.59
CA ALA A 100 1.01 -2.83 -5.74
C ALA A 100 1.76 -1.52 -5.97
N MET A 101 2.52 -1.09 -4.98
CA MET A 101 3.34 0.12 -5.06
C MET A 101 4.52 -0.07 -6.03
N PRO A 102 4.83 0.91 -6.90
CA PRO A 102 4.10 2.13 -7.19
C PRO A 102 3.24 1.99 -8.47
N GLY A 103 1.99 1.59 -8.30
CA GLY A 103 1.02 1.54 -9.39
C GLY A 103 1.08 0.30 -10.29
N GLN A 104 1.75 -0.76 -9.88
CA GLN A 104 1.84 -2.00 -10.65
C GLN A 104 0.62 -2.88 -10.43
N PHE A 105 -0.10 -3.22 -11.51
CA PHE A 105 -1.21 -4.16 -11.45
C PHE A 105 -0.76 -5.60 -11.68
N TYR A 106 -1.46 -6.51 -11.03
CA TYR A 106 -1.36 -7.95 -11.18
C TYR A 106 -2.74 -8.57 -11.31
N ARG A 107 -2.82 -9.77 -11.87
CA ARG A 107 -4.06 -10.54 -12.00
C ARG A 107 -3.79 -12.02 -11.75
N SER A 108 -4.71 -12.68 -11.04
CA SER A 108 -4.72 -14.14 -10.79
C SER A 108 -6.12 -14.70 -10.95
N GLU A 109 -6.22 -15.94 -11.38
CA GLU A 109 -7.50 -16.65 -11.48
C GLU A 109 -8.04 -17.06 -10.11
N ASP A 110 -7.18 -17.46 -9.17
CA ASP A 110 -7.55 -17.98 -7.86
C ASP A 110 -7.31 -16.99 -6.70
N GLY A 111 -6.50 -15.94 -6.93
CA GLY A 111 -6.09 -15.00 -5.89
C GLY A 111 -4.98 -15.49 -4.97
N PHE A 112 -4.41 -16.66 -5.23
CA PHE A 112 -3.37 -17.28 -4.41
C PHE A 112 -2.08 -17.52 -5.17
N THR A 113 -2.18 -17.84 -6.46
CA THR A 113 -1.06 -18.28 -7.28
C THR A 113 -1.06 -17.63 -8.67
N ASN A 114 0.05 -17.76 -9.38
CA ASN A 114 0.18 -17.36 -10.78
C ASN A 114 -0.28 -15.93 -11.07
N PHE A 115 0.16 -14.98 -10.26
CA PHE A 115 -0.12 -13.57 -10.51
C PHE A 115 0.63 -13.07 -11.76
N GLU A 116 -0.14 -12.77 -12.80
CA GLU A 116 0.33 -12.19 -14.05
C GLU A 116 0.58 -10.68 -13.87
N GLU A 117 1.77 -10.20 -14.26
CA GLU A 117 2.08 -8.76 -14.22
C GLU A 117 1.40 -8.04 -15.40
N GLY A 118 0.72 -6.95 -15.11
CA GLY A 118 -0.05 -6.15 -16.05
C GLY A 118 0.45 -4.72 -16.19
N PRO A 119 -0.43 -3.76 -16.47
CA PRO A 119 -0.05 -2.38 -16.68
C PRO A 119 0.49 -1.77 -15.39
N ARG A 120 1.39 -0.81 -15.55
CA ARG A 120 1.84 0.05 -14.48
C ARG A 120 1.28 1.44 -14.71
N LEU A 121 0.39 1.85 -13.83
CA LEU A 121 -0.27 3.14 -13.84
C LEU A 121 0.30 4.03 -12.72
N PHE A 122 -0.16 5.27 -12.67
CA PHE A 122 0.28 6.26 -11.68
C PHE A 122 1.74 6.71 -11.83
N VAL A 123 2.11 7.66 -11.01
CA VAL A 123 3.47 8.23 -10.97
C VAL A 123 4.44 7.35 -10.18
N PRO A 124 5.75 7.40 -10.47
CA PRO A 124 6.74 6.53 -9.81
C PRO A 124 6.86 6.68 -8.29
N ASN A 125 6.39 7.78 -7.74
CA ASN A 125 6.39 8.05 -6.29
C ASN A 125 5.02 7.87 -5.62
N MET A 126 4.04 7.27 -6.32
CA MET A 126 2.81 6.77 -5.72
C MET A 126 3.13 5.76 -4.63
N ARG A 127 2.40 5.85 -3.51
CA ARG A 127 2.49 4.87 -2.41
C ARG A 127 1.18 4.76 -1.64
N HIS A 128 1.11 3.80 -0.73
CA HIS A 128 0.04 3.62 0.27
C HIS A 128 -1.34 3.77 -0.35
N SER A 129 -1.82 2.74 -0.99
CA SER A 129 -3.16 2.77 -1.59
C SER A 129 -4.19 1.98 -0.81
N ALA A 130 -5.45 2.37 -0.99
CA ALA A 130 -6.64 1.59 -0.67
C ALA A 130 -7.55 1.57 -1.90
N VAL A 131 -8.25 0.48 -2.12
CA VAL A 131 -9.06 0.31 -3.33
C VAL A 131 -10.47 -0.20 -3.00
N ILE A 132 -11.44 0.23 -3.80
CA ILE A 132 -12.80 -0.31 -3.76
C ILE A 132 -13.41 -0.29 -5.16
N VAL A 133 -14.09 -1.37 -5.54
CA VAL A 133 -14.83 -1.44 -6.80
C VAL A 133 -16.28 -1.04 -6.56
N ARG A 134 -16.79 -0.11 -7.37
CA ARG A 134 -18.20 0.28 -7.44
C ARG A 134 -18.59 0.56 -8.88
N ASP A 135 -19.72 0.02 -9.31
CA ASP A 135 -20.32 0.31 -10.63
C ASP A 135 -19.34 0.24 -11.83
N ASN A 136 -18.50 -0.78 -11.88
CA ASN A 136 -17.43 -0.96 -12.87
C ASN A 136 -16.28 0.06 -12.81
N TYR A 137 -16.15 0.79 -11.73
CA TYR A 137 -14.98 1.65 -11.49
C TYR A 137 -14.19 1.15 -10.29
N LEU A 138 -12.88 1.17 -10.41
CA LEU A 138 -11.96 1.05 -9.27
C LEU A 138 -11.68 2.46 -8.75
N TYR A 139 -12.03 2.71 -7.51
CA TYR A 139 -11.65 3.91 -6.78
C TYR A 139 -10.36 3.62 -6.03
N VAL A 140 -9.33 4.40 -6.28
CA VAL A 140 -8.00 4.24 -5.69
C VAL A 140 -7.72 5.47 -4.85
N PHE A 141 -7.70 5.29 -3.52
CA PHE A 141 -7.21 6.30 -2.58
C PHE A 141 -5.72 6.07 -2.37
N TRP A 142 -4.90 7.09 -2.51
CA TRP A 142 -3.46 6.92 -2.50
C TRP A 142 -2.72 8.17 -2.04
N THR A 143 -1.45 8.01 -1.68
CA THR A 143 -0.57 9.12 -1.30
C THR A 143 0.67 9.15 -2.19
N ARG A 144 1.40 10.25 -2.15
CA ARG A 144 2.57 10.48 -3.00
C ARG A 144 3.75 10.97 -2.19
N VAL A 145 4.88 10.28 -2.31
CA VAL A 145 6.17 10.73 -1.74
C VAL A 145 6.60 12.04 -2.38
N GLY A 146 6.99 12.98 -1.55
CA GLY A 146 7.47 14.30 -1.98
C GLY A 146 6.41 15.40 -1.91
N ASP A 147 5.14 15.06 -1.69
CA ASP A 147 4.09 16.06 -1.49
C ASP A 147 4.29 16.83 -0.17
N ALA A 148 3.91 18.12 -0.20
CA ALA A 148 4.02 19.05 0.92
C ALA A 148 2.72 19.87 1.09
N PRO A 149 1.79 19.45 1.96
CA PRO A 149 1.80 18.27 2.81
C PRO A 149 1.43 16.99 2.02
N GLU A 150 1.88 15.83 2.49
CA GLU A 150 1.38 14.56 1.98
C GLU A 150 -0.09 14.41 2.37
N SER A 151 -0.91 14.12 1.38
CA SER A 151 -2.37 14.14 1.46
C SER A 151 -2.94 12.88 0.80
N ILE A 152 -4.17 12.51 1.13
CA ILE A 152 -4.84 11.40 0.46
C ILE A 152 -5.53 11.92 -0.79
N MET A 153 -5.22 11.31 -1.91
CA MET A 153 -5.78 11.59 -3.24
C MET A 153 -6.70 10.45 -3.68
N LEU A 154 -7.60 10.77 -4.59
CA LEU A 154 -8.46 9.81 -5.27
C LEU A 154 -8.21 9.87 -6.77
N SER A 155 -8.02 8.70 -7.38
CA SER A 155 -8.14 8.49 -8.82
C SER A 155 -9.12 7.35 -9.08
N THR A 156 -9.74 7.33 -10.26
CA THR A 156 -10.66 6.27 -10.67
C THR A 156 -10.13 5.59 -11.93
N ILE A 157 -10.48 4.30 -12.08
CA ILE A 157 -10.15 3.51 -13.27
C ILE A 157 -11.44 2.84 -13.75
N ASP A 158 -11.79 3.03 -15.02
CA ASP A 158 -12.88 2.29 -15.66
C ASP A 158 -12.44 0.85 -15.92
N LEU A 159 -13.13 -0.11 -15.32
CA LEU A 159 -12.80 -1.53 -15.41
C LEU A 159 -13.45 -2.25 -16.61
N ARG A 160 -14.32 -1.59 -17.37
CA ARG A 160 -15.00 -2.19 -18.54
C ARG A 160 -14.07 -2.53 -19.70
N PRO A 161 -13.03 -1.74 -20.02
CA PRO A 161 -12.04 -2.14 -21.01
C PRO A 161 -11.20 -3.33 -20.54
N ASP A 162 -10.57 -4.04 -21.49
CA ASP A 162 -9.54 -5.01 -21.14
C ASP A 162 -8.49 -4.39 -20.21
N TRP A 163 -8.07 -5.13 -19.20
CA TRP A 163 -7.22 -4.61 -18.10
C TRP A 163 -5.87 -4.06 -18.58
N THR A 164 -5.37 -4.51 -19.74
CA THR A 164 -4.15 -3.99 -20.35
C THR A 164 -4.32 -2.57 -20.91
N LYS A 165 -5.56 -2.08 -20.96
CA LYS A 165 -5.93 -0.74 -21.45
C LYS A 165 -6.44 0.18 -20.33
N TRP A 166 -6.39 -0.27 -19.10
CA TRP A 166 -6.79 0.56 -17.96
C TRP A 166 -5.94 1.83 -17.91
N GLN A 167 -6.58 2.91 -17.49
CA GLN A 167 -5.96 4.21 -17.29
C GLN A 167 -6.57 4.85 -16.07
N GLU A 168 -5.74 5.46 -15.24
CA GLU A 168 -6.20 6.25 -14.11
C GLU A 168 -6.69 7.62 -14.54
N SER A 169 -7.70 8.14 -13.85
CA SER A 169 -8.07 9.55 -13.96
C SER A 169 -7.00 10.45 -13.33
N GLU A 170 -7.06 11.75 -13.63
CA GLU A 170 -6.32 12.74 -12.84
C GLU A 170 -6.69 12.62 -11.36
N GLU A 171 -5.72 12.86 -10.50
CA GLU A 171 -5.90 12.79 -9.06
C GLU A 171 -6.65 14.01 -8.50
N THR A 172 -7.49 13.76 -7.52
CA THR A 172 -8.14 14.80 -6.72
C THR A 172 -7.78 14.61 -5.25
N ILE A 173 -7.36 15.64 -4.56
CA ILE A 173 -7.10 15.57 -3.12
C ILE A 173 -8.43 15.49 -2.39
N VAL A 174 -8.63 14.41 -1.61
CA VAL A 174 -9.86 14.17 -0.84
C VAL A 174 -9.68 14.40 0.65
N LEU A 175 -8.46 14.28 1.17
CA LEU A 175 -8.14 14.56 2.57
C LEU A 175 -6.78 15.24 2.69
N ARG A 176 -6.73 16.31 3.52
CA ARG A 176 -5.51 17.02 3.91
C ARG A 176 -5.38 17.06 5.42
N PRO A 177 -4.17 17.24 5.97
CA PRO A 177 -4.01 17.52 7.40
C PRO A 177 -4.63 18.88 7.76
N GLU A 178 -5.80 18.88 8.39
CA GLU A 178 -6.57 20.09 8.77
C GLU A 178 -6.78 20.22 10.27
N ARG A 179 -6.63 19.13 11.02
CA ARG A 179 -6.79 19.08 12.47
C ARG A 179 -5.45 19.04 13.18
N ASP A 180 -5.38 19.54 14.41
CA ASP A 180 -4.13 19.50 15.19
C ASP A 180 -3.58 18.09 15.31
N TRP A 181 -4.44 17.12 15.59
CA TRP A 181 -4.07 15.71 15.69
C TRP A 181 -3.71 15.06 14.35
N GLU A 182 -4.03 15.67 13.21
CA GLU A 182 -3.57 15.28 11.87
C GLU A 182 -2.19 15.85 11.52
N GLY A 183 -1.63 16.67 12.38
CA GLY A 183 -0.38 17.36 12.15
C GLY A 183 -0.53 18.71 11.43
N ALA A 184 -1.72 19.34 11.43
CA ALA A 184 -1.97 20.59 10.70
C ALA A 184 -1.03 21.73 11.09
N ASN A 185 -0.57 21.78 12.34
CA ASN A 185 0.31 22.80 12.88
C ASN A 185 1.81 22.48 12.71
N ALA A 186 2.16 21.29 12.18
CA ALA A 186 3.55 20.97 11.86
C ALA A 186 4.03 21.75 10.63
N PRO A 187 5.34 21.94 10.46
CA PRO A 187 5.91 22.56 9.27
C PRO A 187 5.45 21.86 7.98
N VAL A 188 5.24 22.64 6.92
CA VAL A 188 4.95 22.13 5.58
C VAL A 188 6.26 21.74 4.93
N GLU A 189 6.54 20.45 4.88
CA GLU A 189 7.75 19.89 4.32
C GLU A 189 7.43 18.74 3.37
N PRO A 190 8.22 18.52 2.31
CA PRO A 190 8.06 17.37 1.45
C PRO A 190 8.19 16.06 2.22
N SER A 191 7.25 15.16 2.03
CA SER A 191 7.33 13.83 2.63
C SER A 191 8.50 13.03 2.05
N VAL A 192 9.03 12.10 2.85
CA VAL A 192 10.13 11.23 2.44
C VAL A 192 9.65 9.78 2.36
N ARG A 193 10.34 8.98 1.54
CA ARG A 193 10.10 7.53 1.53
C ARG A 193 10.59 6.94 2.85
N SER A 194 9.89 5.93 3.37
CA SER A 194 10.11 5.32 4.66
C SER A 194 9.20 5.88 5.77
N THR A 195 9.36 5.38 6.98
CA THR A 195 8.59 5.75 8.16
C THR A 195 8.71 7.25 8.48
N ALA A 196 7.61 7.88 8.85
CA ALA A 196 7.63 9.25 9.36
C ALA A 196 7.73 9.24 10.89
N TYR A 197 8.83 9.72 11.40
CA TYR A 197 9.04 9.86 12.82
C TYR A 197 8.65 11.26 13.31
N GLY A 198 7.97 11.28 14.46
CA GLY A 198 7.58 12.53 15.12
C GLY A 198 6.30 13.16 14.55
N TYR A 199 6.07 14.40 14.93
CA TYR A 199 4.88 15.16 14.55
C TYR A 199 5.10 15.89 13.24
N VAL A 200 4.53 15.37 12.15
CA VAL A 200 4.68 15.91 10.80
C VAL A 200 3.31 16.19 10.15
N LYS A 201 3.26 17.10 9.19
CA LYS A 201 2.02 17.45 8.46
C LYS A 201 1.80 16.49 7.30
N GLN A 202 1.38 15.26 7.62
CA GLN A 202 1.20 14.20 6.62
C GLN A 202 0.07 13.26 7.00
N LEU A 203 -0.77 12.90 6.01
CA LEU A 203 -1.71 11.78 6.08
C LEU A 203 -1.19 10.64 5.22
N ARG A 204 -1.27 9.40 5.72
CA ARG A 204 -0.69 8.22 5.09
C ARG A 204 -1.57 6.98 5.24
N ASP A 205 -1.18 5.90 4.59
CA ASP A 205 -1.68 4.53 4.77
C ASP A 205 -3.21 4.43 4.80
N PRO A 206 -3.92 4.94 3.77
CA PRO A 206 -5.37 4.76 3.73
C PRO A 206 -5.70 3.27 3.65
N THR A 207 -6.74 2.86 4.37
CA THR A 207 -7.41 1.58 4.20
C THR A 207 -8.91 1.76 4.27
N LEU A 208 -9.68 0.89 3.62
CA LEU A 208 -11.13 0.98 3.57
C LEU A 208 -11.77 -0.17 4.35
N TYR A 209 -12.83 0.15 5.05
CA TYR A 209 -13.68 -0.79 5.75
C TYR A 209 -15.14 -0.53 5.40
N VAL A 210 -15.87 -1.57 5.05
CA VAL A 210 -17.28 -1.48 4.68
C VAL A 210 -18.12 -2.19 5.73
N GLU A 211 -19.06 -1.47 6.33
CA GLU A 211 -20.00 -2.02 7.31
C GLU A 211 -21.41 -1.46 7.04
N ASP A 212 -22.38 -2.33 6.94
CA ASP A 212 -23.80 -1.98 6.68
C ASP A 212 -23.99 -1.04 5.48
N GLY A 213 -23.19 -1.23 4.44
CA GLY A 213 -23.22 -0.42 3.22
C GLY A 213 -22.56 0.97 3.35
N VAL A 214 -22.05 1.31 4.51
CA VAL A 214 -21.25 2.53 4.76
C VAL A 214 -19.78 2.22 4.54
N VAL A 215 -19.09 3.08 3.80
CA VAL A 215 -17.65 2.99 3.58
C VAL A 215 -16.92 3.91 4.53
N TYR A 216 -15.99 3.36 5.27
CA TYR A 216 -15.10 4.09 6.16
C TYR A 216 -13.67 4.02 5.64
N MET A 217 -12.94 5.11 5.77
CA MET A 217 -11.51 5.16 5.53
C MET A 217 -10.79 5.34 6.86
N LEU A 218 -9.89 4.41 7.19
CA LEU A 218 -8.92 4.59 8.25
C LEU A 218 -7.62 5.09 7.61
N TYR A 219 -6.93 6.00 8.27
CA TYR A 219 -5.69 6.59 7.75
C TYR A 219 -4.75 7.01 8.86
N ALA A 220 -3.46 6.96 8.61
CA ALA A 220 -2.43 7.40 9.54
C ALA A 220 -2.36 8.94 9.55
N VAL A 221 -2.22 9.50 10.75
CA VAL A 221 -2.21 10.95 10.99
C VAL A 221 -0.91 11.43 11.62
N ALA A 222 -0.56 12.70 11.39
CA ALA A 222 0.68 13.32 11.84
C ALA A 222 1.90 12.45 11.49
N GLY A 223 1.95 11.94 10.25
CA GLY A 223 2.83 10.88 9.83
C GLY A 223 2.29 9.51 10.22
N GLU A 224 2.87 8.87 11.21
CA GLU A 224 2.45 7.56 11.73
C GLU A 224 2.23 7.60 13.24
N SER A 225 1.72 8.75 13.73
CA SER A 225 1.52 8.99 15.18
C SER A 225 0.18 8.48 15.71
N GLY A 226 -0.77 8.15 14.84
CA GLY A 226 -2.09 7.65 15.21
C GLY A 226 -2.91 7.25 14.00
N ILE A 227 -4.11 6.75 14.23
CA ILE A 227 -5.07 6.34 13.20
C ILE A 227 -6.35 7.15 13.40
N ALA A 228 -6.86 7.72 12.31
CA ALA A 228 -8.15 8.39 12.26
C ALA A 228 -9.13 7.65 11.36
N LEU A 229 -10.41 8.01 11.47
CA LEU A 229 -11.52 7.47 10.70
C LEU A 229 -12.26 8.60 10.00
N ALA A 230 -12.54 8.43 8.72
CA ALA A 230 -13.47 9.25 7.95
C ALA A 230 -14.54 8.38 7.29
N ARG A 231 -15.73 8.93 7.08
CA ARG A 231 -16.74 8.32 6.22
C ARG A 231 -16.48 8.75 4.77
N VAL A 232 -16.64 7.81 3.85
CA VAL A 232 -16.52 8.06 2.41
C VAL A 232 -17.92 8.02 1.78
N ASP A 233 -18.32 9.13 1.19
CA ASP A 233 -19.55 9.24 0.41
C ASP A 233 -19.19 9.33 -1.09
N PHE A 234 -19.82 8.51 -1.94
CA PHE A 234 -19.56 8.40 -3.39
C PHE A 234 -20.65 9.07 -4.20
#